data_222797c349d9c9e8b68b51f217508148
#
_entry.id   222797c349d9c9e8b68b51f217508148
#
_cell.length_a   1.000
_cell.length_b   1.000
_cell.length_c   1.000
_cell.angle_alpha   90.00
_cell.angle_beta   90.00
_cell.angle_gamma   90.00
#
_symmetry.space_group_name_H-M   'P 1'
#
loop_
_entity.id
_entity.type
_entity.pdbx_description
1 polymer ?
#
loop_
_entity_poly.entity_id
_entity_poly.type
_entity_poly.pdbx_seq_one_letter_code
_entity_poly.pdbx_strand_id
1 'polypeptide(L)'
;MNAYEHLIPARRREVARVSLHALGAHRADHRRLDVRCSRSHHVAAVYDTSSGLVYAASAGTQAHGSRARVDTPHHGDRHGAEHVDLLTEIDTRVMDDRLPAWCGCGPRTLSRADLRRAIADGERHVQLL
;
A
#
# COMPACT_ATOMS: atom_id res chain seq x y z
N MET A 1 16.94 -10.68 16.80
CA MET A 1 15.75 -9.84 16.59
C MET A 1 14.62 -10.32 17.48
N ASN A 2 13.94 -9.37 18.10
CA ASN A 2 12.78 -9.69 18.92
C ASN A 2 11.65 -10.21 18.00
N ALA A 3 11.00 -11.31 18.41
CA ALA A 3 9.93 -11.90 17.63
C ALA A 3 8.74 -10.95 17.43
N TYR A 4 8.64 -9.94 18.26
CA TYR A 4 7.52 -8.99 18.20
C TYR A 4 7.82 -7.71 17.41
N GLU A 5 9.04 -7.55 16.92
CA GLU A 5 9.40 -6.31 16.24
C GLU A 5 8.52 -6.02 15.03
N HIS A 6 8.18 -7.04 14.27
CA HIS A 6 7.35 -6.84 13.08
C HIS A 6 5.90 -6.45 13.42
N LEU A 7 5.49 -6.58 14.68
CA LEU A 7 4.18 -6.16 15.12
C LEU A 7 4.15 -4.66 15.44
N ILE A 8 5.33 -4.04 15.60
CA ILE A 8 5.42 -2.61 15.87
C ILE A 8 5.19 -1.89 14.54
N PRO A 9 4.14 -1.06 14.43
CA PRO A 9 3.79 -0.44 13.15
C PRO A 9 4.93 0.30 12.47
N ALA A 10 5.70 1.07 13.22
CA ALA A 10 6.80 1.83 12.62
C ALA A 10 7.86 0.91 12.02
N ARG A 11 8.18 -0.18 12.71
CA ARG A 11 9.18 -1.14 12.23
C ARG A 11 8.66 -1.88 11.02
N ARG A 12 7.41 -2.31 11.07
CA ARG A 12 6.79 -3.02 9.96
C ARG A 12 6.77 -2.14 8.70
N ARG A 13 6.43 -0.87 8.84
CA ARG A 13 6.39 0.04 7.71
C ARG A 13 7.79 0.34 7.17
N GLU A 14 8.79 0.38 8.04
CA GLU A 14 10.17 0.58 7.62
C GLU A 14 10.64 -0.57 6.74
N VAL A 15 10.39 -1.80 7.17
CA VAL A 15 10.75 -2.98 6.39
C VAL A 15 10.04 -2.96 5.04
N ALA A 16 8.76 -2.61 5.04
CA ALA A 16 7.99 -2.54 3.80
C ALA A 16 8.56 -1.50 2.84
N ARG A 17 8.89 -0.32 3.36
CA ARG A 17 9.42 0.76 2.53
C ARG A 17 10.75 0.38 1.89
N VAL A 18 11.64 -0.20 2.68
CA VAL A 18 12.95 -0.62 2.17
C VAL A 18 12.78 -1.70 1.10
N SER A 19 11.92 -2.67 1.35
CA SER A 19 11.69 -3.76 0.41
C SER A 19 11.08 -3.28 -0.89
N LEU A 20 10.13 -2.35 -0.79
CA LEU A 20 9.48 -1.80 -1.98
C LEU A 20 10.47 -0.96 -2.79
N HIS A 21 11.27 -0.16 -2.10
CA HIS A 21 12.27 0.67 -2.77
C HIS A 21 13.29 -0.19 -3.53
N ALA A 22 13.61 -1.35 -2.98
CA ALA A 22 14.57 -2.25 -3.63
C ALA A 22 14.09 -2.78 -4.98
N LEU A 23 12.78 -2.72 -5.26
CA LEU A 23 12.27 -3.14 -6.57
C LEU A 23 12.65 -2.15 -7.67
N GLY A 24 12.87 -0.89 -7.31
CA GLY A 24 13.31 0.13 -8.26
C GLY A 24 12.40 0.26 -9.46
N ALA A 25 12.99 0.29 -10.64
CA ALA A 25 12.26 0.44 -11.90
C ALA A 25 11.38 -0.76 -12.23
N HIS A 26 11.57 -1.88 -11.55
CA HIS A 26 10.81 -3.10 -11.81
C HIS A 26 9.59 -3.22 -10.91
N ARG A 27 9.28 -2.18 -10.18
CA ARG A 27 8.17 -2.20 -9.22
C ARG A 27 6.87 -2.69 -9.85
N ALA A 28 6.52 -2.20 -11.03
CA ALA A 28 5.28 -2.58 -11.69
C ALA A 28 5.24 -4.07 -12.04
N ASP A 29 6.38 -4.67 -12.33
CA ASP A 29 6.46 -6.09 -12.67
C ASP A 29 6.15 -6.99 -11.48
N HIS A 30 6.23 -6.45 -10.28
CA HIS A 30 5.99 -7.19 -9.05
C HIS A 30 4.63 -6.89 -8.45
N ARG A 31 3.78 -6.18 -9.18
CA ARG A 31 2.44 -5.87 -8.67
C ARG A 31 1.60 -7.13 -8.62
N ARG A 32 1.10 -7.43 -7.44
CA ARG A 32 0.28 -8.60 -7.20
C ARG A 32 -1.21 -8.26 -7.24
N LEU A 33 -1.59 -7.08 -6.79
CA LEU A 33 -2.97 -6.66 -6.70
C LEU A 33 -3.08 -5.17 -6.99
N ASP A 34 -4.09 -4.78 -7.77
CA ASP A 34 -4.40 -3.39 -8.06
C ASP A 34 -5.78 -3.09 -7.46
N VAL A 35 -5.88 -2.02 -6.69
CA VAL A 35 -7.13 -1.62 -6.03
C VAL A 35 -7.58 -0.29 -6.60
N ARG A 36 -8.82 -0.25 -7.08
CA ARG A 36 -9.40 0.95 -7.67
C ARG A 36 -10.73 1.29 -7.01
N CYS A 37 -11.08 2.58 -7.00
CA CYS A 37 -12.36 3.00 -6.48
C CYS A 37 -13.45 2.78 -7.54
N SER A 38 -14.71 3.07 -7.17
CA SER A 38 -15.84 2.87 -8.07
C SER A 38 -15.73 3.70 -9.36
N ARG A 39 -14.90 4.75 -9.34
CA ARG A 39 -14.65 5.57 -10.53
C ARG A 39 -13.37 5.15 -11.25
N SER A 40 -12.85 4.01 -10.92
CA SER A 40 -11.64 3.44 -11.51
C SER A 40 -10.36 4.23 -11.24
N HIS A 41 -10.38 5.09 -10.22
CA HIS A 41 -9.15 5.76 -9.78
C HIS A 41 -8.30 4.77 -9.02
N HIS A 42 -6.98 4.87 -9.21
CA HIS A 42 -6.04 4.05 -8.46
C HIS A 42 -6.12 4.43 -6.98
N VAL A 43 -6.25 3.44 -6.12
CA VAL A 43 -6.33 3.64 -4.68
C VAL A 43 -5.10 3.06 -3.99
N ALA A 44 -4.76 1.83 -4.31
CA ALA A 44 -3.67 1.12 -3.66
C ALA A 44 -3.18 -0.02 -4.53
N ALA A 45 -2.04 -0.57 -4.18
CA ALA A 45 -1.52 -1.76 -4.83
C ALA A 45 -0.78 -2.60 -3.81
N VAL A 46 -0.63 -3.88 -4.12
CA VAL A 46 0.16 -4.81 -3.32
C VAL A 46 1.23 -5.39 -4.22
N TYR A 47 2.44 -5.47 -3.71
CA TYR A 47 3.62 -5.93 -4.45
C TYR A 47 4.27 -7.12 -3.78
N ASP A 48 4.82 -8.03 -4.60
CA ASP A 48 5.67 -9.10 -4.09
C ASP A 48 7.07 -8.54 -3.88
N THR A 49 7.60 -8.70 -2.69
CA THR A 49 8.96 -8.26 -2.37
C THR A 49 9.72 -9.36 -1.64
N SER A 50 11.00 -9.11 -1.42
CA SER A 50 11.83 -10.05 -0.66
C SER A 50 11.37 -10.21 0.77
N SER A 51 10.57 -9.28 1.28
CA SER A 51 10.02 -9.35 2.63
C SER A 51 8.58 -9.82 2.65
N GLY A 52 8.06 -10.27 1.52
CA GLY A 52 6.68 -10.70 1.37
C GLY A 52 5.82 -9.66 0.69
N LEU A 53 4.52 -9.72 0.92
CA LEU A 53 3.58 -8.79 0.30
C LEU A 53 3.68 -7.41 0.96
N VAL A 54 3.74 -6.37 0.13
CA VAL A 54 3.82 -4.99 0.59
C VAL A 54 2.65 -4.19 0.02
N TYR A 55 1.91 -3.55 0.91
CA TYR A 55 0.82 -2.65 0.56
C TYR A 55 1.37 -1.24 0.37
N ALA A 56 0.92 -0.55 -0.67
CA ALA A 56 1.30 0.82 -0.92
C ALA A 56 0.10 1.61 -1.41
N ALA A 57 -0.14 2.77 -0.81
CA ALA A 57 -1.25 3.65 -1.17
C ALA A 57 -0.84 5.09 -0.96
N SER A 58 -1.45 5.99 -1.73
CA SER A 58 -1.27 7.41 -1.47
C SER A 58 -1.86 7.75 -0.10
N ALA A 59 -1.22 8.66 0.61
CA ALA A 59 -1.57 8.96 1.99
C ALA A 59 -1.93 10.43 2.16
N GLY A 60 -2.86 10.92 1.37
CA GLY A 60 -3.30 12.29 1.52
C GLY A 60 -3.76 12.89 0.22
N THR A 61 -3.98 14.19 0.23
CA THR A 61 -4.50 14.91 -0.93
C THR A 61 -3.54 14.88 -2.12
N GLN A 62 -2.35 14.33 -1.91
CA GLN A 62 -1.36 14.14 -2.98
C GLN A 62 -1.73 12.97 -3.89
N ALA A 63 -2.73 12.22 -3.53
CA ALA A 63 -3.18 11.09 -4.33
C ALA A 63 -3.51 11.56 -5.74
N HIS A 64 -3.70 10.60 -6.63
CA HIS A 64 -4.00 10.88 -8.02
C HIS A 64 -4.97 12.06 -8.16
N GLY A 65 -4.97 12.67 -9.29
CA GLY A 65 -5.78 13.85 -9.53
C GLY A 65 -5.03 15.14 -9.31
N SER A 66 -3.90 15.10 -8.66
CA SER A 66 -3.07 16.27 -8.42
C SER A 66 -1.94 16.31 -9.43
N ARG A 67 -2.29 16.43 -10.66
CA ARG A 67 -1.36 16.29 -11.77
C ARG A 67 -0.15 17.22 -11.70
N ALA A 68 -0.36 18.42 -11.21
CA ALA A 68 0.74 19.39 -11.17
C ALA A 68 1.95 18.85 -10.44
N ARG A 69 1.75 18.00 -9.48
CA ARG A 69 2.84 17.48 -8.71
C ARG A 69 3.62 16.39 -9.42
N VAL A 70 2.97 15.72 -10.33
CA VAL A 70 3.62 14.64 -11.06
C VAL A 70 4.75 15.18 -11.92
N ASP A 71 4.63 16.40 -12.35
CA ASP A 71 5.60 17.00 -13.25
C ASP A 71 6.74 17.71 -12.54
N THR A 72 6.74 17.70 -11.22
CA THR A 72 7.75 18.42 -10.46
C THR A 72 8.99 17.56 -10.29
N PRO A 73 10.17 18.05 -10.69
CA PRO A 73 11.39 17.23 -10.66
C PRO A 73 11.79 16.69 -9.29
N HIS A 74 11.44 17.40 -8.24
CA HIS A 74 11.82 16.98 -6.88
C HIS A 74 10.74 16.15 -6.23
N HIS A 75 10.24 15.24 -6.97
CA HIS A 75 9.17 14.36 -6.50
C HIS A 75 9.58 13.46 -5.36
N GLY A 76 10.85 13.36 -5.08
CA GLY A 76 11.29 12.55 -3.96
C GLY A 76 10.51 12.86 -2.71
N ASP A 77 10.11 14.10 -2.53
CA ASP A 77 9.34 14.51 -1.36
C ASP A 77 7.98 13.84 -1.29
N ARG A 78 7.49 13.42 -2.41
CA ARG A 78 6.16 12.83 -2.45
C ARG A 78 6.13 11.44 -1.91
N HIS A 79 7.26 10.81 -1.82
CA HIS A 79 7.31 9.48 -1.23
C HIS A 79 6.83 9.52 0.21
N GLY A 80 6.95 10.68 0.85
CA GLY A 80 6.40 10.86 2.18
C GLY A 80 4.89 10.80 2.24
N ALA A 81 4.22 11.00 1.10
CA ALA A 81 2.77 10.92 1.05
C ALA A 81 2.27 9.51 0.76
N GLU A 82 3.16 8.56 0.56
CA GLU A 82 2.76 7.19 0.32
C GLU A 82 2.75 6.43 1.65
N HIS A 83 1.65 5.73 1.92
CA HIS A 83 1.58 4.84 3.07
C HIS A 83 2.00 3.45 2.62
N VAL A 84 3.04 2.90 3.23
CA VAL A 84 3.58 1.60 2.86
C VAL A 84 3.63 0.73 4.11
N ASP A 85 3.16 -0.51 3.98
CA ASP A 85 3.13 -1.44 5.11
C ASP A 85 3.26 -2.87 4.58
N LEU A 86 3.79 -3.74 5.43
CA LEU A 86 3.76 -5.18 5.11
C LEU A 86 2.31 -5.65 5.19
N LEU A 87 1.91 -6.45 4.21
CA LEU A 87 0.56 -7.01 4.20
C LEU A 87 0.57 -8.38 4.86
N THR A 88 1.12 -8.44 6.06
CA THR A 88 1.18 -9.68 6.84
C THR A 88 -0.13 -9.87 7.60
N GLU A 89 -0.36 -11.11 8.03
CA GLU A 89 -1.46 -11.39 8.94
C GLU A 89 -1.15 -10.76 10.29
N ILE A 90 -2.15 -10.15 10.90
CA ILE A 90 -2.00 -9.53 12.20
C ILE A 90 -3.10 -10.04 13.13
N ASP A 91 -2.85 -9.92 14.41
CA ASP A 91 -3.86 -10.23 15.43
C ASP A 91 -4.70 -8.97 15.62
N THR A 92 -5.91 -8.98 15.11
CA THR A 92 -6.79 -7.81 15.16
C THR A 92 -7.25 -7.46 16.57
N ARG A 93 -7.01 -8.33 17.52
CA ARG A 93 -7.28 -8.02 18.93
C ARG A 93 -6.22 -7.10 19.51
N VAL A 94 -5.05 -7.05 18.88
CA VAL A 94 -3.90 -6.26 19.34
C VAL A 94 -3.63 -5.10 18.41
N MET A 95 -3.88 -5.27 17.12
CA MET A 95 -3.53 -4.30 16.09
C MET A 95 -4.73 -4.05 15.18
N ASP A 96 -4.78 -2.85 14.64
CA ASP A 96 -5.84 -2.44 13.74
C ASP A 96 -5.66 -3.10 12.37
N ASP A 97 -6.73 -3.69 11.85
CA ASP A 97 -6.75 -4.29 10.53
C ASP A 97 -6.79 -3.24 9.40
N ARG A 98 -7.14 -2.02 9.72
CA ARG A 98 -7.39 -0.99 8.72
C ARG A 98 -6.10 -0.46 8.12
N LEU A 99 -6.16 -0.23 6.81
CA LEU A 99 -5.06 0.35 6.05
C LEU A 99 -5.55 1.64 5.42
N PRO A 100 -4.87 2.76 5.64
CA PRO A 100 -5.31 4.02 5.07
C PRO A 100 -5.02 4.08 3.58
N ALA A 101 -5.87 4.81 2.86
CA ALA A 101 -5.67 5.10 1.46
C ALA A 101 -6.35 6.42 1.14
N TRP A 102 -6.03 6.96 0.00
CA TRP A 102 -6.62 8.21 -0.45
C TRP A 102 -6.82 8.13 -1.96
N CYS A 103 -7.96 8.58 -2.44
CA CYS A 103 -8.16 8.75 -3.87
C CYS A 103 -8.80 10.11 -4.11
N GLY A 104 -8.99 10.47 -5.38
CA GLY A 104 -9.61 11.76 -5.72
C GLY A 104 -10.99 11.96 -5.13
N CYS A 105 -11.63 10.88 -4.71
CA CYS A 105 -12.95 10.93 -4.08
C CYS A 105 -12.86 11.16 -2.56
N GLY A 106 -11.66 11.14 -1.99
CA GLY A 106 -11.43 11.37 -0.57
C GLY A 106 -10.72 10.21 0.11
N PRO A 107 -10.63 10.28 1.44
CA PRO A 107 -9.95 9.24 2.21
C PRO A 107 -10.73 7.92 2.16
N ARG A 108 -9.99 6.83 2.21
CA ARG A 108 -10.53 5.49 2.21
C ARG A 108 -9.83 4.66 3.27
N THR A 109 -10.51 3.63 3.72
CA THR A 109 -9.93 2.66 4.65
C THR A 109 -10.15 1.28 4.06
N LEU A 110 -9.07 0.51 3.94
CA LEU A 110 -9.13 -0.83 3.40
C LEU A 110 -8.87 -1.84 4.50
N SER A 111 -9.43 -3.03 4.35
CA SER A 111 -9.21 -4.11 5.29
C SER A 111 -8.03 -4.96 4.84
N ARG A 112 -7.05 -5.09 5.72
CA ARG A 112 -5.89 -5.96 5.48
C ARG A 112 -6.33 -7.39 5.18
N ALA A 113 -7.28 -7.90 5.97
CA ALA A 113 -7.78 -9.26 5.79
C ALA A 113 -8.45 -9.45 4.44
N ASP A 114 -9.21 -8.44 3.99
CA ASP A 114 -9.89 -8.52 2.70
C ASP A 114 -8.89 -8.55 1.55
N LEU A 115 -7.84 -7.75 1.63
CA LEU A 115 -6.81 -7.74 0.58
C LEU A 115 -6.06 -9.07 0.55
N ARG A 116 -5.74 -9.61 1.70
CA ARG A 116 -5.07 -10.92 1.77
C ARG A 116 -5.96 -12.01 1.20
N ARG A 117 -7.27 -11.95 1.46
CA ARG A 117 -8.21 -12.92 0.93
C ARG A 117 -8.31 -12.82 -0.59
N ALA A 118 -8.37 -11.61 -1.13
CA ALA A 118 -8.43 -11.41 -2.57
C ALA A 118 -7.21 -12.03 -3.26
N ILE A 119 -6.03 -11.83 -2.68
CA ILE A 119 -4.80 -12.40 -3.22
C ILE A 119 -4.83 -13.92 -3.13
N ALA A 120 -5.29 -14.47 -2.02
CA ALA A 120 -5.38 -15.90 -1.84
C ALA A 120 -6.36 -16.52 -2.84
N ASP A 121 -7.39 -15.78 -3.23
CA ASP A 121 -8.38 -16.23 -4.22
C ASP A 121 -7.89 -16.06 -5.65
N GLY A 122 -6.69 -15.56 -5.85
CA GLY A 122 -6.12 -15.38 -7.19
C GLY A 122 -6.56 -14.12 -7.88
N GLU A 123 -7.23 -13.21 -7.21
CA GLU A 123 -7.65 -11.96 -7.81
C GLU A 123 -6.44 -11.04 -8.03
N ARG A 124 -6.48 -10.29 -9.11
CA ARG A 124 -5.43 -9.33 -9.43
C ARG A 124 -5.95 -7.89 -9.41
N HIS A 125 -7.24 -7.73 -9.36
CA HIS A 125 -7.91 -6.43 -9.36
C HIS A 125 -9.04 -6.45 -8.36
N VAL A 126 -9.15 -5.39 -7.59
CA VAL A 126 -10.28 -5.19 -6.68
C VAL A 126 -10.84 -3.82 -6.96
N GLN A 127 -12.15 -3.74 -7.13
CA GLN A 127 -12.83 -2.46 -7.30
C GLN A 127 -13.68 -2.21 -6.07
N LEU A 128 -13.45 -1.06 -5.45
CA LEU A 128 -14.21 -0.67 -4.26
C LEU A 128 -15.56 -0.10 -4.67
N LEU A 129 -16.52 -0.26 -3.79
CA LEU A 129 -17.86 0.27 -4.03
C LEU A 129 -17.95 1.74 -3.65
#